data_43a26b7d56a9b724fe99cb338e4742ca
#
_entry.id   43a26b7d56a9b724fe99cb338e4742ca
#
_cell.length_a   1.000
_cell.length_b   1.000
_cell.length_c   1.000
_cell.angle_alpha   90.00
_cell.angle_beta   90.00
_cell.angle_gamma   90.00
#
_symmetry.space_group_name_H-M   'P 1'
#
loop_
_entity.id
_entity.type
_entity.pdbx_description
1 polymer ?
#
loop_
_entity_poly.entity_id
_entity_poly.type
_entity_poly.pdbx_seq_one_letter_code
_entity_poly.pdbx_strand_id
1 'polypeptide(L)'
;MGAGKLRLSQCMIVKNEEKNIERALSWGKELMWEQIVVDTGSTDRTVEIAERMGAKIYHFTWIDDFAAAKNYAIQKASGNWIAFLDADE
;
A
#
# COMPACT_ATOMS: atom_id res chain seq x y z
N MET A 1 8.04 12.96 -25.38
CA MET A 1 7.34 12.81 -25.12
C MET A 1 6.82 12.35 -23.99
N GLY A 2 6.21 12.79 -23.29
CA GLY A 2 5.74 12.42 -22.01
C GLY A 2 4.94 11.17 -21.97
N ALA A 3 4.65 10.68 -23.10
CA ALA A 3 3.82 9.47 -23.17
C ALA A 3 4.44 8.30 -22.42
N GLY A 4 5.74 8.32 -22.22
CA GLY A 4 6.39 7.20 -21.58
C GLY A 4 6.50 7.29 -20.08
N LYS A 5 5.89 8.28 -19.46
CA LYS A 5 6.03 8.41 -18.03
C LYS A 5 5.38 7.26 -17.29
N LEU A 6 6.18 6.56 -16.49
CA LEU A 6 5.69 5.45 -15.69
C LEU A 6 5.28 5.96 -14.32
N ARG A 7 4.04 5.68 -13.95
CA ARG A 7 3.52 6.05 -12.64
C ARG A 7 3.11 4.78 -11.91
N LEU A 8 3.98 4.33 -11.04
CA LEU A 8 3.74 3.10 -10.29
C LEU A 8 2.98 3.40 -9.02
N SER A 9 1.85 2.74 -8.83
CA SER A 9 1.13 2.79 -7.56
C SER A 9 1.46 1.51 -6.81
N GLN A 10 2.14 1.63 -5.69
CA GLN A 10 2.40 0.50 -4.83
C GLN A 10 1.17 0.28 -3.96
N CYS A 11 0.62 -0.93 -3.99
CA CYS A 11 -0.54 -1.28 -3.19
C CYS A 11 -0.16 -2.38 -2.21
N MET A 12 -0.62 -2.27 -0.99
CA MET A 12 -0.23 -3.16 0.07
C MET A 12 -1.41 -3.34 1.02
N ILE A 13 -1.73 -4.58 1.35
CA ILE A 13 -2.77 -4.89 2.32
C ILE A 13 -2.08 -5.34 3.59
N VAL A 14 -2.40 -4.71 4.72
CA VAL A 14 -1.66 -4.95 5.95
C VAL A 14 -2.59 -5.21 7.13
N LYS A 15 -2.06 -5.95 8.08
CA LYS A 15 -2.66 -6.11 9.40
C LYS A 15 -1.54 -6.44 10.37
N ASN A 16 -1.29 -5.54 11.32
CA ASN A 16 -0.28 -5.73 12.37
C ASN A 16 1.11 -6.03 11.80
N GLU A 17 1.59 -5.12 10.94
CA GLU A 17 2.90 -5.24 10.31
C GLU A 17 3.87 -4.16 10.78
N GLU A 18 3.73 -3.69 12.02
CA GLU A 18 4.56 -2.57 12.48
C GLU A 18 6.05 -2.86 12.38
N LYS A 19 6.46 -4.12 12.48
CA LYS A 19 7.88 -4.48 12.39
C LYS A 19 8.42 -4.44 10.97
N ASN A 20 7.57 -4.55 9.99
CA ASN A 20 7.98 -4.67 8.59
C ASN A 20 7.55 -3.52 7.71
N ILE A 21 6.54 -2.74 8.15
CA ILE A 21 5.92 -1.76 7.26
C ILE A 21 6.89 -0.67 6.84
N GLU A 22 7.76 -0.22 7.72
CA GLU A 22 8.71 0.84 7.37
C GLU A 22 9.66 0.38 6.28
N ARG A 23 10.21 -0.83 6.43
CA ARG A 23 11.12 -1.39 5.44
C ARG A 23 10.40 -1.59 4.11
N ALA A 24 9.18 -2.13 4.16
CA ALA A 24 8.41 -2.40 2.95
C ALA A 24 8.11 -1.11 2.19
N LEU A 25 7.79 -0.04 2.90
CA LEU A 25 7.50 1.24 2.25
C LEU A 25 8.76 1.97 1.82
N SER A 26 9.90 1.69 2.45
CA SER A 26 11.15 2.33 2.07
C SER A 26 11.69 1.74 0.77
N TRP A 27 11.44 0.45 0.55
CA TRP A 27 11.96 -0.22 -0.61
C TRP A 27 11.34 0.34 -1.89
N GLY A 28 12.17 0.85 -2.76
CA GLY A 28 11.70 1.38 -4.03
C GLY A 28 10.84 2.62 -3.95
N LYS A 29 10.84 3.31 -2.81
CA LYS A 29 9.97 4.47 -2.62
C LYS A 29 10.18 5.53 -3.70
N GLU A 30 11.42 5.73 -4.12
CA GLU A 30 11.72 6.74 -5.12
C GLU A 30 11.16 6.38 -6.49
N LEU A 31 10.84 5.11 -6.72
CA LEU A 31 10.29 4.66 -7.99
C LEU A 31 8.77 4.72 -8.01
N MET A 32 8.15 4.97 -6.87
CA MET A 32 6.70 4.89 -6.77
C MET A 32 6.06 6.27 -6.96
N TRP A 33 5.00 6.30 -7.75
CA TRP A 33 4.18 7.47 -7.90
C TRP A 33 3.41 7.76 -6.62
N GLU A 34 2.94 6.70 -5.99
CA GLU A 34 2.22 6.78 -4.73
C GLU A 34 2.32 5.43 -4.03
N GLN A 35 2.10 5.43 -2.74
CA GLN A 35 2.07 4.20 -1.95
C GLN A 35 0.73 4.15 -1.25
N ILE A 36 -0.03 3.09 -1.49
CA ILE A 36 -1.38 2.90 -0.95
C ILE A 36 -1.35 1.72 0.01
N VAL A 37 -1.75 1.98 1.24
CA VAL A 37 -1.78 0.98 2.29
C VAL A 37 -3.24 0.77 2.69
N VAL A 38 -3.74 -0.44 2.52
CA VAL A 38 -5.09 -0.80 2.95
C VAL A 38 -4.96 -1.57 4.25
N ASP A 39 -5.44 -0.96 5.32
CA ASP A 39 -5.37 -1.55 6.65
C ASP A 39 -6.65 -2.35 6.91
N THR A 40 -6.47 -3.60 7.33
CA THR A 40 -7.60 -4.50 7.54
C THR A 40 -7.86 -4.77 9.02
N GLY A 41 -7.45 -3.84 9.89
CA GLY A 41 -7.76 -3.95 11.30
C GLY A 41 -6.53 -4.05 12.20
N SER A 42 -5.47 -3.30 11.88
CA SER A 42 -4.29 -3.30 12.73
C SER A 42 -4.59 -2.70 14.09
N THR A 43 -4.06 -3.33 15.12
CA THR A 43 -4.17 -2.83 16.50
C THR A 43 -2.82 -2.33 17.01
N ASP A 44 -1.78 -2.42 16.20
CA ASP A 44 -0.45 -1.95 16.57
C ASP A 44 -0.17 -0.60 15.88
N ARG A 45 1.09 -0.25 15.70
CA ARG A 45 1.47 1.04 15.14
C ARG A 45 1.62 1.04 13.62
N THR A 46 1.10 0.02 12.95
CA THR A 46 1.24 -0.10 11.50
C THR A 46 0.76 1.15 10.76
N VAL A 47 -0.46 1.60 11.07
CA VAL A 47 -1.05 2.76 10.38
C VAL A 47 -0.25 4.02 10.69
N GLU A 48 0.14 4.20 11.93
CA GLU A 48 0.90 5.38 12.33
C GLU A 48 2.23 5.47 11.56
N ILE A 49 2.93 4.34 11.47
CA ILE A 49 4.21 4.31 10.77
C ILE A 49 4.01 4.57 9.28
N ALA A 50 3.00 3.96 8.68
CA ALA A 50 2.74 4.14 7.26
C ALA A 50 2.39 5.59 6.93
N GLU A 51 1.59 6.23 7.78
CA GLU A 51 1.26 7.64 7.58
C GLU A 51 2.50 8.52 7.65
N ARG A 52 3.37 8.23 8.61
CA ARG A 52 4.61 8.99 8.77
C ARG A 52 5.51 8.84 7.56
N MET A 53 5.44 7.71 6.88
CA MET A 53 6.22 7.47 5.68
C MET A 53 5.61 8.12 4.43
N GLY A 54 4.45 8.74 4.56
CA GLY A 54 3.82 9.43 3.43
C GLY A 54 2.86 8.57 2.62
N ALA A 55 2.54 7.37 3.09
CA ALA A 55 1.61 6.50 2.37
C ALA A 55 0.17 7.00 2.54
N LYS A 56 -0.65 6.69 1.56
CA LYS A 56 -2.09 6.96 1.64
C LYS A 56 -2.75 5.76 2.31
N ILE A 57 -3.43 6.02 3.42
CA ILE A 57 -4.01 4.96 4.24
C ILE A 57 -5.50 4.87 3.99
N TYR A 58 -5.96 3.65 3.75
CA TYR A 58 -7.38 3.34 3.63
C TYR A 58 -7.69 2.18 4.55
N HIS A 59 -8.91 2.17 5.10
CA HIS A 59 -9.33 1.10 6.00
C HIS A 59 -10.37 0.23 5.31
N PHE A 60 -10.21 -1.08 5.43
CA PHE A 60 -11.11 -2.03 4.81
C PHE A 60 -11.42 -3.12 5.82
N THR A 61 -12.70 -3.29 6.15
CA THR A 61 -13.10 -4.32 7.10
C THR A 61 -12.84 -5.69 6.50
N TRP A 62 -12.07 -6.52 7.21
CA TRP A 62 -11.74 -7.84 6.71
C TRP A 62 -12.98 -8.73 6.72
N ILE A 63 -13.27 -9.34 5.58
CA ILE A 63 -14.44 -10.21 5.40
C ILE A 63 -14.04 -11.56 4.82
N ASP A 64 -12.82 -12.00 5.09
CA ASP A 64 -12.29 -13.27 4.59
C ASP A 64 -12.25 -13.33 3.06
N ASP A 65 -12.11 -12.17 2.43
CA ASP A 65 -12.06 -12.11 0.98
C ASP A 65 -10.87 -11.24 0.58
N PHE A 66 -9.74 -11.89 0.35
CA PHE A 66 -8.53 -11.18 -0.02
C PHE A 66 -8.70 -10.46 -1.35
N ALA A 67 -9.44 -11.05 -2.28
CA ALA A 67 -9.66 -10.44 -3.58
C ALA A 67 -10.44 -9.13 -3.44
N ALA A 68 -11.38 -9.06 -2.51
CA ALA A 68 -12.13 -7.82 -2.29
C ALA A 68 -11.23 -6.72 -1.77
N ALA A 69 -10.34 -7.04 -0.83
CA ALA A 69 -9.39 -6.07 -0.30
C ALA A 69 -8.43 -5.61 -1.38
N LYS A 70 -7.96 -6.54 -2.22
CA LYS A 70 -7.05 -6.22 -3.31
C LYS A 70 -7.72 -5.30 -4.32
N ASN A 71 -8.97 -5.60 -4.69
CA ASN A 71 -9.70 -4.76 -5.63
C ASN A 71 -9.94 -3.38 -5.06
N TYR A 72 -10.20 -3.29 -3.75
CA TYR A 72 -10.37 -2.01 -3.11
C TYR A 72 -9.10 -1.16 -3.22
N ALA A 73 -7.94 -1.79 -2.98
CA ALA A 73 -6.67 -1.08 -3.09
C ALA A 73 -6.45 -0.59 -4.53
N ILE A 74 -6.75 -1.44 -5.50
CA ILE A 74 -6.56 -1.08 -6.91
C ILE A 74 -7.45 0.10 -7.29
N GLN A 75 -8.67 0.15 -6.75
CA GLN A 75 -9.58 1.26 -7.04
C GLN A 75 -9.03 2.59 -6.55
N LYS A 76 -8.20 2.58 -5.51
CA LYS A 76 -7.63 3.81 -4.97
C LYS A 76 -6.37 4.25 -5.70
N ALA A 77 -5.81 3.39 -6.53
CA ALA A 77 -4.57 3.70 -7.24
C ALA A 77 -4.84 4.68 -8.37
N SER A 78 -3.96 5.67 -8.53
CA SER A 78 -4.08 6.67 -9.58
C SER A 78 -2.96 6.58 -10.61
N GLY A 79 -2.00 5.68 -10.41
CA GLY A 79 -0.94 5.50 -11.40
C GLY A 79 -1.40 4.65 -12.58
N ASN A 80 -0.53 4.54 -13.59
CA ASN A 80 -0.88 3.70 -14.74
C ASN A 80 -0.38 2.26 -14.59
N TRP A 81 0.41 1.98 -13.58
CA TRP A 81 0.87 0.63 -13.27
C TRP A 81 0.69 0.36 -11.79
N ILE A 82 0.42 -0.88 -11.45
CA ILE A 82 0.22 -1.26 -10.05
C ILE A 82 1.23 -2.30 -9.66
N ALA A 83 1.96 -2.01 -8.58
CA ALA A 83 2.89 -2.96 -7.98
C ALA A 83 2.27 -3.43 -6.67
N PHE A 84 1.85 -4.68 -6.62
CA PHE A 84 1.23 -5.23 -5.43
C PHE A 84 2.29 -5.97 -4.61
N LEU A 85 2.63 -5.43 -3.46
CA LEU A 85 3.70 -5.97 -2.63
C LEU A 85 3.19 -6.19 -1.21
N ASP A 86 3.59 -7.31 -0.62
CA ASP A 86 3.22 -7.62 0.75
C ASP A 86 4.26 -7.04 1.72
N ALA A 87 3.80 -6.65 2.90
CA ALA A 87 4.68 -6.00 3.87
C ALA A 87 5.75 -6.95 4.39
N ASP A 88 5.46 -8.24 4.39
CA ASP A 88 6.38 -9.23 4.96
C ASP A 88 7.34 -9.83 3.93
N GLU A 89 7.43 -9.26 2.75
CA GLU A 89 8.36 -9.76 1.73
C GLU A 89 9.64 -8.98 1.60
#